data_b9508fa0584bf7e5f9414e412bebf93f
#
_entry.id   b9508fa0584bf7e5f9414e412bebf93f
#
_cell.length_a   1.000
_cell.length_b   1.000
_cell.length_c   1.000
_cell.angle_alpha   90.00
_cell.angle_beta   90.00
_cell.angle_gamma   90.00
#
_symmetry.space_group_name_H-M   'P 1'
#
loop_
_entity.id
_entity.type
_entity.pdbx_description
1 polymer ?
#
loop_
_entity_poly.entity_id
_entity_poly.type
_entity_poly.pdbx_seq_one_letter_code
_entity_poly.pdbx_strand_id
1 'polypeptide(L)'
;WKPHNYQIELNNKLSNLNSALVIAPTGGGKTLAGFIPPIADIIKEAPKGLHTLYISPLKALANDIERNLESPIKEMELDITLETRTGDTKQSKRTSQKLNPPNFLMTTPESFILMLSWETSKKFFSNLKFLIIDEIHTLFNDKRGDLLSLGISELRNINSHFKKIGLSATVSDPKTILFWLNSGDNLNHNSTIIQQPKFLNPNIDIPKTKRNIPWSGHSGIYALNDILNIISQNKTTIIFVNTRAQSEILFQEIWKINEENFTIALHHGSLSKEQRLRVESEMSKGHLKAVIATSSLDLGIDWNSVDHIINLGAPKGVNRLIQRIGRSGHSYNRVSRASLIPTNKFELLECHAAVNLVNKEHLDKIDYSDGALEVLAQFLVGLSLSAPLDPDLTYRIVK
;
A
#
# COMPACT_ATOMS: atom_id res chain seq x y z
N TRP A 1 13.25 -21.63 -1.11
CA TRP A 1 12.05 -20.93 -0.67
C TRP A 1 10.85 -21.89 -0.63
N LYS A 2 9.98 -21.76 0.42
CA LYS A 2 8.77 -22.56 0.56
C LYS A 2 7.57 -21.60 0.69
N PRO A 3 6.54 -21.71 -0.16
CA PRO A 3 5.38 -20.83 -0.09
C PRO A 3 4.58 -21.05 1.20
N HIS A 4 3.94 -20.00 1.69
CA HIS A 4 3.03 -20.08 2.83
C HIS A 4 1.71 -20.76 2.43
N ASN A 5 1.05 -21.40 3.37
CA ASN A 5 -0.19 -22.14 3.12
C ASN A 5 -1.26 -21.26 2.43
N TYR A 6 -1.42 -20.01 2.84
CA TYR A 6 -2.40 -19.11 2.25
C TYR A 6 -2.07 -18.72 0.79
N GLN A 7 -0.77 -18.72 0.40
CA GLN A 7 -0.33 -18.48 -0.98
C GLN A 7 -0.68 -19.67 -1.88
N ILE A 8 -0.49 -20.88 -1.37
CA ILE A 8 -0.90 -22.12 -2.05
C ILE A 8 -2.43 -22.18 -2.17
N GLU A 9 -3.15 -21.83 -1.09
CA GLU A 9 -4.60 -21.79 -1.07
C GLU A 9 -5.17 -20.83 -2.11
N LEU A 10 -4.59 -19.61 -2.23
CA LEU A 10 -4.97 -18.64 -3.26
C LEU A 10 -4.84 -19.21 -4.66
N ASN A 11 -3.69 -19.78 -4.97
CA ASN A 11 -3.43 -20.36 -6.30
C ASN A 11 -4.43 -21.47 -6.65
N ASN A 12 -4.72 -22.36 -5.69
CA ASN A 12 -5.65 -23.46 -5.89
C ASN A 12 -7.10 -23.00 -6.01
N LYS A 13 -7.53 -22.07 -5.16
CA LYS A 13 -8.93 -21.57 -5.20
C LYS A 13 -9.20 -20.70 -6.42
N LEU A 14 -8.25 -19.87 -6.82
CA LEU A 14 -8.43 -18.95 -7.94
C LEU A 14 -8.56 -19.65 -9.29
N SER A 15 -8.18 -20.93 -9.41
CA SER A 15 -8.47 -21.73 -10.62
C SER A 15 -9.97 -21.79 -10.93
N ASN A 16 -10.81 -21.88 -9.90
CA ASN A 16 -12.27 -22.05 -9.99
C ASN A 16 -13.07 -20.80 -9.61
N LEU A 17 -12.40 -19.73 -9.16
CA LEU A 17 -13.04 -18.51 -8.68
C LEU A 17 -12.64 -17.30 -9.53
N ASN A 18 -13.53 -16.30 -9.57
CA ASN A 18 -13.32 -15.05 -10.31
C ASN A 18 -12.65 -13.96 -9.49
N SER A 19 -12.73 -14.06 -8.16
CA SER A 19 -12.10 -13.08 -7.29
C SER A 19 -11.68 -13.65 -5.94
N ALA A 20 -10.62 -13.07 -5.39
CA ALA A 20 -10.14 -13.36 -4.05
C ALA A 20 -9.69 -12.09 -3.34
N LEU A 21 -10.01 -11.98 -2.05
CA LEU A 21 -9.44 -10.99 -1.15
C LEU A 21 -8.44 -11.69 -0.23
N VAL A 22 -7.18 -11.31 -0.30
CA VAL A 22 -6.10 -11.82 0.55
C VAL A 22 -5.83 -10.82 1.66
N ILE A 23 -5.95 -11.28 2.89
CA ILE A 23 -5.66 -10.49 4.09
C ILE A 23 -4.46 -11.08 4.79
N ALA A 24 -3.39 -10.31 4.84
CA ALA A 24 -2.19 -10.71 5.56
C ALA A 24 -1.47 -9.46 6.09
N PRO A 25 -0.75 -9.56 7.21
CA PRO A 25 -0.01 -8.44 7.76
C PRO A 25 1.09 -7.97 6.80
N THR A 26 1.60 -6.77 7.05
CA THR A 26 2.77 -6.24 6.32
C THR A 26 3.97 -7.17 6.52
N GLY A 27 4.78 -7.39 5.49
CA GLY A 27 5.89 -8.36 5.53
C GLY A 27 5.44 -9.84 5.46
N GLY A 28 4.14 -10.12 5.39
CA GLY A 28 3.59 -11.48 5.31
C GLY A 28 3.68 -12.15 3.93
N GLY A 29 4.26 -11.48 2.91
CA GLY A 29 4.36 -12.02 1.55
C GLY A 29 3.07 -11.90 0.73
N LYS A 30 2.19 -10.90 1.04
CA LYS A 30 0.94 -10.62 0.32
C LYS A 30 1.16 -10.40 -1.17
N THR A 31 2.10 -9.53 -1.49
CA THR A 31 2.38 -9.15 -2.87
C THR A 31 2.76 -10.36 -3.71
N LEU A 32 3.66 -11.19 -3.19
CA LEU A 32 4.03 -12.44 -3.86
C LEU A 32 2.82 -13.38 -4.01
N ALA A 33 1.95 -13.47 -2.99
CA ALA A 33 0.71 -14.24 -3.11
C ALA A 33 -0.12 -13.82 -4.33
N GLY A 34 -0.27 -12.52 -4.56
CA GLY A 34 -1.00 -11.98 -5.71
C GLY A 34 -0.37 -12.31 -7.06
N PHE A 35 0.96 -12.47 -7.12
CA PHE A 35 1.68 -12.76 -8.37
C PHE A 35 1.83 -14.25 -8.70
N ILE A 36 1.75 -15.15 -7.72
CA ILE A 36 1.88 -16.60 -7.96
C ILE A 36 0.86 -17.11 -9.00
N PRO A 37 -0.47 -16.84 -8.89
CA PRO A 37 -1.42 -17.33 -9.87
C PRO A 37 -1.18 -16.80 -11.29
N PRO A 38 -0.95 -15.48 -11.52
CA PRO A 38 -0.63 -14.97 -12.84
C PRO A 38 0.66 -15.56 -13.45
N ILE A 39 1.72 -15.71 -12.64
CA ILE A 39 2.98 -16.31 -13.12
C ILE A 39 2.75 -17.79 -13.53
N ALA A 40 2.02 -18.53 -12.69
CA ALA A 40 1.69 -19.93 -13.01
C ALA A 40 0.84 -20.07 -14.29
N ASP A 41 -0.03 -19.10 -14.57
CA ASP A 41 -0.84 -19.07 -15.78
C ASP A 41 0.01 -18.74 -17.02
N ILE A 42 0.89 -17.74 -16.94
CA ILE A 42 1.79 -17.36 -18.04
C ILE A 42 2.72 -18.51 -18.44
N ILE A 43 3.27 -19.25 -17.47
CA ILE A 43 4.14 -20.40 -17.74
C ILE A 43 3.42 -21.46 -18.59
N LYS A 44 2.09 -21.60 -18.40
CA LYS A 44 1.28 -22.57 -19.15
C LYS A 44 0.92 -22.10 -20.55
N GLU A 45 0.57 -20.83 -20.70
CA GLU A 45 -0.11 -20.33 -21.91
C GLU A 45 0.73 -19.37 -22.77
N ALA A 46 1.86 -18.86 -22.25
CA ALA A 46 2.77 -17.89 -22.93
C ALA A 46 1.97 -16.77 -23.68
N PRO A 47 1.12 -15.98 -23.00
CA PRO A 47 0.23 -15.02 -23.64
C PRO A 47 0.99 -13.86 -24.24
N LYS A 48 0.49 -13.32 -25.36
CA LYS A 48 1.00 -12.07 -25.94
C LYS A 48 0.21 -10.88 -25.42
N GLY A 49 0.92 -9.77 -25.15
CA GLY A 49 0.32 -8.51 -24.69
C GLY A 49 0.03 -8.49 -23.19
N LEU A 50 -0.87 -7.60 -22.77
CA LEU A 50 -1.17 -7.38 -21.36
C LEU A 50 -1.94 -8.56 -20.76
N HIS A 51 -1.30 -9.29 -19.87
CA HIS A 51 -1.86 -10.42 -19.15
C HIS A 51 -2.30 -10.06 -17.73
N THR A 52 -1.49 -9.30 -17.03
CA THR A 52 -1.72 -8.92 -15.63
C THR A 52 -1.59 -7.42 -15.44
N LEU A 53 -2.62 -6.80 -14.88
CA LEU A 53 -2.60 -5.42 -14.45
C LEU A 53 -2.51 -5.37 -12.92
N TYR A 54 -1.46 -4.75 -12.39
CA TYR A 54 -1.29 -4.53 -10.96
C TYR A 54 -1.49 -3.04 -10.65
N ILE A 55 -2.43 -2.76 -9.77
CA ILE A 55 -2.78 -1.40 -9.35
C ILE A 55 -2.36 -1.18 -7.90
N SER A 56 -1.51 -0.17 -7.69
CA SER A 56 -1.03 0.26 -6.39
C SER A 56 -1.47 1.68 -6.07
N PRO A 57 -1.80 2.00 -4.82
CA PRO A 57 -2.11 3.37 -4.42
C PRO A 57 -0.92 4.33 -4.52
N LEU A 58 0.32 3.82 -4.53
CA LEU A 58 1.53 4.62 -4.56
C LEU A 58 2.44 4.26 -5.74
N LYS A 59 2.99 5.29 -6.40
CA LYS A 59 3.96 5.15 -7.48
C LYS A 59 5.25 4.42 -7.04
N ALA A 60 5.72 4.72 -5.82
CA ALA A 60 6.91 4.10 -5.26
C ALA A 60 6.73 2.59 -5.11
N LEU A 61 5.57 2.14 -4.62
CA LEU A 61 5.24 0.73 -4.46
C LEU A 61 5.19 0.01 -5.81
N ALA A 62 4.58 0.62 -6.85
CA ALA A 62 4.56 0.04 -8.18
C ALA A 62 5.97 -0.19 -8.74
N ASN A 63 6.90 0.75 -8.53
CA ASN A 63 8.29 0.62 -8.96
C ASN A 63 9.08 -0.42 -8.14
N ASP A 64 8.79 -0.53 -6.85
CA ASP A 64 9.44 -1.50 -5.96
C ASP A 64 9.05 -2.93 -6.33
N ILE A 65 7.78 -3.15 -6.65
CA ILE A 65 7.28 -4.44 -7.11
C ILE A 65 7.92 -4.86 -8.44
N GLU A 66 8.08 -3.94 -9.41
CA GLU A 66 8.80 -4.22 -10.66
C GLU A 66 10.20 -4.78 -10.36
N ARG A 67 10.95 -4.12 -9.47
CA ARG A 67 12.30 -4.56 -9.08
C ARG A 67 12.31 -5.91 -8.36
N ASN A 68 11.37 -6.11 -7.43
CA ASN A 68 11.31 -7.32 -6.60
C ASN A 68 10.90 -8.56 -7.42
N LEU A 69 10.14 -8.39 -8.50
CA LEU A 69 9.77 -9.47 -9.41
C LEU A 69 10.81 -9.74 -10.50
N GLU A 70 11.63 -8.75 -10.86
CA GLU A 70 12.62 -8.86 -11.94
C GLU A 70 13.66 -9.95 -11.65
N SER A 71 14.16 -10.04 -10.41
CA SER A 71 15.16 -11.07 -10.02
C SER A 71 14.58 -12.48 -10.08
N PRO A 72 13.44 -12.83 -9.44
CA PRO A 72 12.87 -14.17 -9.54
C PRO A 72 12.52 -14.59 -10.98
N ILE A 73 12.01 -13.67 -11.80
CA ILE A 73 11.65 -13.96 -13.19
C ILE A 73 12.88 -14.29 -14.01
N LYS A 74 13.99 -13.53 -13.83
CA LYS A 74 15.28 -13.81 -14.49
C LYS A 74 15.89 -15.11 -13.99
N GLU A 75 15.87 -15.38 -12.69
CA GLU A 75 16.41 -16.62 -12.11
C GLU A 75 15.66 -17.88 -12.58
N MET A 76 14.36 -17.74 -12.84
CA MET A 76 13.53 -18.81 -13.39
C MET A 76 13.58 -18.90 -14.94
N GLU A 77 14.34 -18.03 -15.60
CA GLU A 77 14.46 -17.94 -17.08
C GLU A 77 13.09 -17.79 -17.78
N LEU A 78 12.15 -17.05 -17.15
CA LEU A 78 10.82 -16.84 -17.70
C LEU A 78 10.83 -15.70 -18.72
N ASP A 79 10.26 -15.93 -19.91
CA ASP A 79 10.05 -14.90 -20.92
C ASP A 79 8.83 -14.03 -20.58
N ILE A 80 8.97 -13.21 -19.54
CA ILE A 80 7.93 -12.33 -19.02
C ILE A 80 8.45 -10.90 -19.03
N THR A 81 7.70 -10.01 -19.68
CA THR A 81 7.98 -8.58 -19.69
C THR A 81 7.25 -7.86 -18.54
N LEU A 82 8.03 -7.16 -17.71
CA LEU A 82 7.54 -6.36 -16.59
C LEU A 82 7.76 -4.88 -16.86
N GLU A 83 6.75 -4.05 -16.69
CA GLU A 83 6.91 -2.60 -16.82
C GLU A 83 6.01 -1.83 -15.87
N THR A 84 6.49 -0.65 -15.46
CA THR A 84 5.70 0.30 -14.67
C THR A 84 5.23 1.49 -15.51
N ARG A 85 3.95 1.86 -15.34
CA ARG A 85 3.33 3.05 -15.93
C ARG A 85 2.68 3.89 -14.84
N THR A 86 3.29 5.02 -14.55
CA THR A 86 2.78 6.02 -13.58
C THR A 86 2.85 7.42 -14.18
N GLY A 87 2.43 8.43 -13.43
CA GLY A 87 2.60 9.82 -13.83
C GLY A 87 4.04 10.23 -14.14
N ASP A 88 5.04 9.49 -13.61
CA ASP A 88 6.47 9.78 -13.77
C ASP A 88 7.12 9.04 -14.96
N THR A 89 6.40 8.15 -15.62
CA THR A 89 6.90 7.38 -16.76
C THR A 89 7.12 8.30 -17.98
N LYS A 90 8.30 8.25 -18.59
CA LYS A 90 8.67 9.05 -19.76
C LYS A 90 7.73 8.80 -20.93
N GLN A 91 7.47 9.84 -21.73
CA GLN A 91 6.51 9.77 -22.85
C GLN A 91 6.90 8.72 -23.89
N SER A 92 8.19 8.57 -24.20
CA SER A 92 8.68 7.52 -25.12
C SER A 92 8.32 6.11 -24.64
N LYS A 93 8.53 5.81 -23.33
CA LYS A 93 8.15 4.54 -22.73
C LYS A 93 6.63 4.33 -22.75
N ARG A 94 5.84 5.39 -22.48
CA ARG A 94 4.37 5.32 -22.55
C ARG A 94 3.86 4.97 -23.95
N THR A 95 4.49 5.53 -24.99
CA THR A 95 4.15 5.22 -26.39
C THR A 95 4.53 3.77 -26.73
N SER A 96 5.71 3.32 -26.33
CA SER A 96 6.13 1.93 -26.51
C SER A 96 5.16 0.95 -25.86
N GLN A 97 4.78 1.19 -24.60
CA GLN A 97 3.81 0.36 -23.85
C GLN A 97 2.42 0.29 -24.52
N LYS A 98 1.98 1.37 -25.15
CA LYS A 98 0.71 1.40 -25.88
C LYS A 98 0.76 0.52 -27.14
N LEU A 99 1.89 0.51 -27.86
CA LEU A 99 2.08 -0.27 -29.07
C LEU A 99 2.42 -1.75 -28.79
N ASN A 100 3.27 -1.97 -27.80
CA ASN A 100 3.75 -3.27 -27.36
C ASN A 100 3.47 -3.45 -25.85
N PRO A 101 2.26 -3.86 -25.46
CA PRO A 101 1.90 -4.03 -24.06
C PRO A 101 2.79 -5.10 -23.39
N PRO A 102 3.34 -4.82 -22.19
CA PRO A 102 4.06 -5.84 -21.42
C PRO A 102 3.10 -6.89 -20.87
N ASN A 103 3.62 -8.06 -20.48
CA ASN A 103 2.81 -9.09 -19.84
C ASN A 103 2.29 -8.63 -18.48
N PHE A 104 3.14 -8.01 -17.68
CA PHE A 104 2.77 -7.38 -16.41
C PHE A 104 2.95 -5.88 -16.49
N LEU A 105 1.88 -5.15 -16.19
CA LEU A 105 1.90 -3.70 -16.09
C LEU A 105 1.54 -3.26 -14.67
N MET A 106 2.49 -2.65 -13.97
CA MET A 106 2.28 -2.02 -12.67
C MET A 106 1.86 -0.57 -12.86
N THR A 107 0.80 -0.14 -12.19
CA THR A 107 0.24 1.21 -12.39
C THR A 107 -0.41 1.78 -11.12
N THR A 108 -0.94 3.00 -11.24
CA THR A 108 -1.76 3.65 -10.21
C THR A 108 -3.21 3.82 -10.72
N PRO A 109 -4.21 4.01 -9.83
CA PRO A 109 -5.61 4.21 -10.23
C PRO A 109 -5.77 5.27 -11.31
N GLU A 110 -5.11 6.43 -11.15
CA GLU A 110 -5.21 7.55 -12.09
C GLU A 110 -4.66 7.19 -13.49
N SER A 111 -3.52 6.50 -13.51
CA SER A 111 -2.91 6.06 -14.78
C SER A 111 -3.73 4.98 -15.47
N PHE A 112 -4.39 4.11 -14.71
CA PHE A 112 -5.31 3.10 -15.22
C PHE A 112 -6.52 3.75 -15.91
N ILE A 113 -7.16 4.73 -15.27
CA ILE A 113 -8.29 5.45 -15.87
C ILE A 113 -7.88 6.17 -17.15
N LEU A 114 -6.70 6.81 -17.18
CA LEU A 114 -6.17 7.41 -18.41
C LEU A 114 -5.93 6.38 -19.53
N MET A 115 -5.62 5.12 -19.21
CA MET A 115 -5.49 4.06 -20.22
C MET A 115 -6.86 3.62 -20.76
N LEU A 116 -7.91 3.64 -19.93
CA LEU A 116 -9.28 3.37 -20.38
C LEU A 116 -9.82 4.45 -21.35
N SER A 117 -9.33 5.68 -21.23
CA SER A 117 -9.69 6.79 -22.13
C SER A 117 -9.04 6.71 -23.52
N TRP A 118 -8.26 5.67 -23.84
CA TRP A 118 -7.67 5.53 -25.17
C TRP A 118 -8.64 4.94 -26.18
N GLU A 119 -8.64 5.39 -27.42
CA GLU A 119 -9.36 4.75 -28.52
C GLU A 119 -9.00 3.27 -28.68
N THR A 120 -7.75 2.90 -28.30
CA THR A 120 -7.25 1.53 -28.38
C THR A 120 -7.46 0.72 -27.09
N SER A 121 -8.19 1.24 -26.11
CA SER A 121 -8.38 0.60 -24.80
C SER A 121 -8.95 -0.82 -24.92
N LYS A 122 -9.94 -1.04 -25.77
CA LYS A 122 -10.53 -2.37 -26.01
C LYS A 122 -9.47 -3.38 -26.46
N LYS A 123 -8.62 -3.01 -27.41
CA LYS A 123 -7.54 -3.89 -27.89
C LYS A 123 -6.47 -4.09 -26.83
N PHE A 124 -6.13 -3.02 -26.08
CA PHE A 124 -5.08 -3.06 -25.05
C PHE A 124 -5.44 -4.03 -23.91
N PHE A 125 -6.68 -4.03 -23.45
CA PHE A 125 -7.15 -4.84 -22.32
C PHE A 125 -7.82 -6.19 -22.73
N SER A 126 -7.91 -6.49 -24.02
CA SER A 126 -8.60 -7.70 -24.51
C SER A 126 -8.04 -9.01 -23.96
N ASN A 127 -6.73 -9.09 -23.74
CA ASN A 127 -6.04 -10.29 -23.27
C ASN A 127 -5.79 -10.30 -21.75
N LEU A 128 -6.32 -9.31 -21.03
CA LEU A 128 -6.15 -9.22 -19.58
C LEU A 128 -6.82 -10.42 -18.89
N LYS A 129 -6.05 -11.17 -18.10
CA LYS A 129 -6.55 -12.30 -17.31
C LYS A 129 -6.57 -12.04 -15.81
N PHE A 130 -5.72 -11.14 -15.31
CA PHE A 130 -5.62 -10.85 -13.89
C PHE A 130 -5.57 -9.34 -13.62
N LEU A 131 -6.40 -8.91 -12.68
CA LEU A 131 -6.35 -7.58 -12.06
C LEU A 131 -5.97 -7.76 -10.59
N ILE A 132 -4.82 -7.23 -10.20
CA ILE A 132 -4.36 -7.22 -8.81
C ILE A 132 -4.49 -5.80 -8.27
N ILE A 133 -5.18 -5.63 -7.13
CA ILE A 133 -5.31 -4.34 -6.45
C ILE A 133 -4.60 -4.46 -5.10
N ASP A 134 -3.48 -3.78 -4.96
CA ASP A 134 -2.70 -3.81 -3.73
C ASP A 134 -3.12 -2.70 -2.75
N GLU A 135 -2.93 -2.98 -1.46
CA GLU A 135 -3.34 -2.12 -0.36
C GLU A 135 -4.78 -1.59 -0.53
N ILE A 136 -5.69 -2.47 -0.99
CA ILE A 136 -7.08 -2.15 -1.38
C ILE A 136 -7.83 -1.40 -0.27
N HIS A 137 -7.52 -1.66 1.00
CA HIS A 137 -8.12 -1.00 2.15
C HIS A 137 -7.81 0.51 2.23
N THR A 138 -6.78 0.98 1.55
CA THR A 138 -6.43 2.41 1.49
C THR A 138 -7.15 3.14 0.36
N LEU A 139 -7.65 2.39 -0.61
CA LEU A 139 -8.46 2.89 -1.72
C LEU A 139 -9.95 2.84 -1.39
N PHE A 140 -10.35 1.83 -0.64
CA PHE A 140 -11.73 1.70 -0.18
C PHE A 140 -12.15 2.96 0.61
N ASN A 141 -13.30 3.54 0.27
CA ASN A 141 -13.84 4.75 0.88
C ASN A 141 -13.03 6.04 0.66
N ASP A 142 -12.30 6.12 -0.47
CA ASP A 142 -11.60 7.32 -0.93
C ASP A 142 -11.99 7.62 -2.39
N LYS A 143 -11.97 8.89 -2.80
CA LYS A 143 -12.26 9.32 -4.18
C LYS A 143 -11.45 8.57 -5.24
N ARG A 144 -10.23 8.17 -4.90
CA ARG A 144 -9.39 7.34 -5.76
C ARG A 144 -9.94 5.91 -5.92
N GLY A 145 -10.56 5.41 -4.87
CA GLY A 145 -11.26 4.13 -4.89
C GLY A 145 -12.55 4.21 -5.70
N ASP A 146 -13.33 5.30 -5.56
CA ASP A 146 -14.51 5.54 -6.39
C ASP A 146 -14.14 5.53 -7.88
N LEU A 147 -13.07 6.27 -8.23
CA LEU A 147 -12.54 6.31 -9.60
C LEU A 147 -12.09 4.93 -10.08
N LEU A 148 -11.42 4.16 -9.22
CA LEU A 148 -10.98 2.80 -9.54
C LEU A 148 -12.17 1.85 -9.74
N SER A 149 -13.21 1.95 -8.91
CA SER A 149 -14.43 1.13 -9.03
C SER A 149 -15.13 1.35 -10.37
N LEU A 150 -15.31 2.63 -10.78
CA LEU A 150 -15.82 2.97 -12.10
C LEU A 150 -14.95 2.41 -13.23
N GLY A 151 -13.62 2.51 -13.07
CA GLY A 151 -12.68 1.94 -14.05
C GLY A 151 -12.75 0.42 -14.15
N ILE A 152 -12.96 -0.29 -13.04
CA ILE A 152 -13.14 -1.75 -13.03
C ILE A 152 -14.45 -2.14 -13.73
N SER A 153 -15.52 -1.36 -13.55
CA SER A 153 -16.79 -1.57 -14.22
C SER A 153 -16.65 -1.39 -15.74
N GLU A 154 -15.94 -0.36 -16.21
CA GLU A 154 -15.64 -0.17 -17.63
C GLU A 154 -14.71 -1.28 -18.16
N LEU A 155 -13.69 -1.65 -17.41
CA LEU A 155 -12.80 -2.74 -17.79
C LEU A 155 -13.58 -4.06 -18.01
N ARG A 156 -14.60 -4.30 -17.20
CA ARG A 156 -15.48 -5.45 -17.32
C ARG A 156 -16.36 -5.40 -18.58
N ASN A 157 -16.80 -4.19 -18.98
CA ASN A 157 -17.49 -3.97 -20.23
C ASN A 157 -16.59 -4.28 -21.45
N ILE A 158 -15.28 -4.00 -21.34
CA ILE A 158 -14.28 -4.31 -22.37
C ILE A 158 -13.94 -5.81 -22.41
N ASN A 159 -13.72 -6.40 -21.22
CA ASN A 159 -13.32 -7.80 -21.06
C ASN A 159 -13.94 -8.36 -19.77
N SER A 160 -14.87 -9.30 -19.89
CA SER A 160 -15.62 -9.87 -18.77
C SER A 160 -14.92 -11.07 -18.08
N HIS A 161 -13.78 -11.53 -18.59
CA HIS A 161 -13.19 -12.82 -18.19
C HIS A 161 -11.96 -12.73 -17.30
N PHE A 162 -11.58 -11.54 -16.83
CA PHE A 162 -10.43 -11.42 -15.94
C PHE A 162 -10.77 -11.76 -14.48
N LYS A 163 -9.79 -12.28 -13.76
CA LYS A 163 -9.86 -12.59 -12.33
C LYS A 163 -9.36 -11.41 -11.52
N LYS A 164 -9.97 -11.17 -10.34
CA LYS A 164 -9.63 -10.06 -9.45
C LYS A 164 -8.97 -10.56 -8.17
N ILE A 165 -7.85 -9.97 -7.80
CA ILE A 165 -7.14 -10.27 -6.56
C ILE A 165 -6.98 -8.96 -5.77
N GLY A 166 -7.69 -8.85 -4.65
CA GLY A 166 -7.48 -7.77 -3.69
C GLY A 166 -6.45 -8.17 -2.64
N LEU A 167 -5.44 -7.34 -2.42
CA LEU A 167 -4.45 -7.53 -1.35
C LEU A 167 -4.66 -6.48 -0.28
N SER A 168 -4.81 -6.90 0.96
CA SER A 168 -5.11 -6.02 2.08
C SER A 168 -4.29 -6.34 3.32
N ALA A 169 -3.96 -5.31 4.10
CA ALA A 169 -3.61 -5.50 5.50
C ALA A 169 -4.85 -5.95 6.30
N THR A 170 -4.69 -6.16 7.60
CA THR A 170 -5.81 -6.49 8.50
C THR A 170 -6.85 -5.36 8.49
N VAL A 171 -8.11 -5.71 8.33
CA VAL A 171 -9.26 -4.80 8.25
C VAL A 171 -10.41 -5.31 9.13
N SER A 172 -11.29 -4.39 9.55
CA SER A 172 -12.43 -4.72 10.41
C SER A 172 -13.53 -5.51 9.70
N ASP A 173 -13.79 -5.19 8.44
CA ASP A 173 -14.82 -5.84 7.64
C ASP A 173 -14.31 -6.27 6.25
N PRO A 174 -13.76 -7.49 6.16
CA PRO A 174 -13.31 -8.06 4.90
C PRO A 174 -14.41 -8.29 3.87
N LYS A 175 -15.65 -8.54 4.33
CA LYS A 175 -16.78 -8.84 3.43
C LYS A 175 -17.17 -7.61 2.63
N THR A 176 -17.21 -6.44 3.26
CA THR A 176 -17.51 -5.17 2.57
C THR A 176 -16.44 -4.83 1.53
N ILE A 177 -15.14 -5.07 1.82
CA ILE A 177 -14.07 -4.86 0.84
C ILE A 177 -14.18 -5.86 -0.33
N LEU A 178 -14.51 -7.12 -0.06
CA LEU A 178 -14.74 -8.10 -1.12
C LEU A 178 -15.97 -7.74 -1.96
N PHE A 179 -17.03 -7.21 -1.34
CA PHE A 179 -18.19 -6.68 -2.04
C PHE A 179 -17.81 -5.55 -2.99
N TRP A 180 -17.05 -4.57 -2.50
CA TRP A 180 -16.56 -3.45 -3.31
C TRP A 180 -15.68 -3.95 -4.48
N LEU A 181 -14.77 -4.90 -4.25
CA LEU A 181 -13.94 -5.50 -5.29
C LEU A 181 -14.79 -6.15 -6.41
N ASN A 182 -15.97 -6.62 -6.05
CA ASN A 182 -16.91 -7.28 -6.94
C ASN A 182 -18.11 -6.42 -7.35
N SER A 183 -18.08 -5.10 -7.05
CA SER A 183 -19.19 -4.19 -7.34
C SER A 183 -19.76 -4.44 -8.75
N GLY A 184 -21.08 -4.73 -8.81
CA GLY A 184 -21.78 -5.10 -10.03
C GLY A 184 -21.85 -6.61 -10.37
N ASP A 185 -21.17 -7.49 -9.63
CA ASP A 185 -21.40 -8.94 -9.72
C ASP A 185 -22.30 -9.42 -8.58
N ASN A 186 -23.28 -10.25 -8.89
CA ASN A 186 -24.00 -10.99 -7.86
C ASN A 186 -23.00 -11.81 -7.04
N LEU A 187 -22.80 -11.46 -5.77
CA LEU A 187 -21.79 -11.98 -4.84
C LEU A 187 -21.76 -13.51 -4.67
N ASN A 188 -22.66 -14.23 -5.29
CA ASN A 188 -23.11 -15.45 -4.65
C ASN A 188 -22.28 -16.70 -4.84
N HIS A 189 -21.34 -16.83 -5.76
CA HIS A 189 -20.69 -18.16 -5.84
C HIS A 189 -19.22 -18.21 -6.29
N ASN A 190 -18.60 -17.11 -6.72
CA ASN A 190 -17.27 -17.16 -7.34
C ASN A 190 -16.20 -16.28 -6.67
N SER A 191 -16.33 -16.02 -5.35
CA SER A 191 -15.36 -15.21 -4.61
C SER A 191 -14.98 -15.82 -3.27
N THR A 192 -13.77 -15.51 -2.77
CA THR A 192 -13.28 -16.02 -1.48
C THR A 192 -12.47 -14.98 -0.72
N ILE A 193 -12.48 -15.10 0.60
CA ILE A 193 -11.55 -14.39 1.49
C ILE A 193 -10.54 -15.40 1.97
N ILE A 194 -9.25 -15.07 1.81
CA ILE A 194 -8.13 -15.86 2.30
C ILE A 194 -7.41 -15.02 3.33
N GLN A 195 -7.40 -15.51 4.55
CA GLN A 195 -6.82 -14.79 5.66
C GLN A 195 -5.64 -15.55 6.24
N GLN A 196 -4.48 -14.91 6.28
CA GLN A 196 -3.33 -15.46 6.99
C GLN A 196 -3.60 -15.41 8.50
N PRO A 197 -3.30 -16.46 9.26
CA PRO A 197 -3.32 -16.40 10.71
C PRO A 197 -2.50 -15.21 11.21
N LYS A 198 -3.00 -14.53 12.25
CA LYS A 198 -2.35 -13.35 12.81
C LYS A 198 -0.93 -13.67 13.27
N PHE A 199 -0.02 -12.73 13.01
CA PHE A 199 1.29 -12.74 13.66
C PHE A 199 1.16 -12.39 15.15
N LEU A 200 2.24 -12.66 15.88
CA LEU A 200 2.40 -12.30 17.29
C LEU A 200 1.95 -10.86 17.55
N ASN A 201 1.23 -10.63 18.63
CA ASN A 201 0.82 -9.29 19.02
C ASN A 201 2.02 -8.35 19.10
N PRO A 202 1.95 -7.15 18.53
CA PRO A 202 3.06 -6.22 18.60
C PRO A 202 3.33 -5.79 20.05
N ASN A 203 4.59 -5.62 20.37
CA ASN A 203 4.97 -5.05 21.67
C ASN A 203 4.94 -3.52 21.56
N ILE A 204 3.92 -2.89 22.17
CA ILE A 204 3.72 -1.45 22.14
C ILE A 204 3.87 -0.92 23.56
N ASP A 205 4.79 0.01 23.77
CA ASP A 205 4.97 0.68 25.05
C ASP A 205 4.70 2.19 24.96
N ILE A 206 4.38 2.78 26.08
CA ILE A 206 4.35 4.23 26.29
C ILE A 206 5.44 4.53 27.31
N PRO A 207 6.64 4.91 26.85
CA PRO A 207 7.79 5.05 27.73
C PRO A 207 7.60 6.20 28.72
N LYS A 208 8.05 5.98 29.96
CA LYS A 208 8.17 7.06 30.94
C LYS A 208 9.30 7.98 30.53
N THR A 209 8.99 9.24 30.28
CA THR A 209 9.95 10.26 29.88
C THR A 209 10.61 10.91 31.09
N LYS A 210 11.88 11.34 30.95
CA LYS A 210 12.61 12.05 32.03
C LYS A 210 11.97 13.37 32.40
N ARG A 211 11.37 14.09 31.44
CA ARG A 211 10.63 15.33 31.66
C ARG A 211 9.14 15.08 31.69
N ASN A 212 8.41 15.87 32.45
CA ASN A 212 6.94 15.78 32.50
C ASN A 212 6.32 16.12 31.15
N ILE A 213 5.29 15.36 30.78
CA ILE A 213 4.50 15.62 29.59
C ILE A 213 3.79 16.98 29.76
N PRO A 214 3.92 17.92 28.80
CA PRO A 214 3.27 19.22 28.87
C PRO A 214 1.74 19.09 28.77
N TRP A 215 1.01 20.08 29.25
CA TRP A 215 -0.45 20.12 29.11
C TRP A 215 -0.89 20.34 27.65
N SER A 216 -0.15 21.13 26.89
CA SER A 216 -0.45 21.50 25.51
C SER A 216 0.81 21.50 24.66
N GLY A 217 0.63 21.56 23.33
CA GLY A 217 1.73 21.55 22.36
C GLY A 217 1.77 20.26 21.57
N HIS A 218 2.46 20.28 20.43
CA HIS A 218 2.56 19.16 19.51
C HIS A 218 3.98 18.87 19.04
N SER A 219 5.01 19.57 19.60
CA SER A 219 6.38 19.45 19.12
C SER A 219 7.10 18.18 19.62
N GLY A 220 6.73 17.66 20.80
CA GLY A 220 7.41 16.52 21.41
C GLY A 220 8.84 16.82 21.92
N ILE A 221 9.28 18.08 21.96
CA ILE A 221 10.65 18.51 22.33
C ILE A 221 11.01 18.06 23.75
N TYR A 222 10.05 17.92 24.65
CA TYR A 222 10.30 17.46 26.01
C TYR A 222 10.92 16.05 26.07
N ALA A 223 10.67 15.20 25.06
CA ALA A 223 11.09 13.80 25.01
C ALA A 223 12.33 13.55 24.13
N LEU A 224 13.03 14.59 23.67
CA LEU A 224 14.15 14.45 22.73
C LEU A 224 15.24 13.48 23.23
N ASN A 225 15.65 13.59 24.50
CA ASN A 225 16.67 12.70 25.07
C ASN A 225 16.17 11.25 25.16
N ASP A 226 14.87 11.04 25.44
CA ASP A 226 14.27 9.71 25.49
C ASP A 226 14.19 9.12 24.08
N ILE A 227 13.87 9.92 23.07
CA ILE A 227 13.88 9.51 21.65
C ILE A 227 15.29 9.11 21.23
N LEU A 228 16.33 9.92 21.53
CA LEU A 228 17.72 9.58 21.21
C LEU A 228 18.17 8.29 21.89
N ASN A 229 17.77 8.09 23.14
CA ASN A 229 18.09 6.86 23.87
C ASN A 229 17.43 5.63 23.20
N ILE A 230 16.20 5.73 22.71
CA ILE A 230 15.56 4.65 21.94
C ILE A 230 16.31 4.43 20.61
N ILE A 231 16.69 5.48 19.90
CA ILE A 231 17.46 5.38 18.65
C ILE A 231 18.79 4.68 18.90
N SER A 232 19.52 5.00 19.97
CA SER A 232 20.83 4.41 20.28
C SER A 232 20.76 2.89 20.49
N GLN A 233 19.68 2.40 21.10
CA GLN A 233 19.47 0.99 21.45
C GLN A 233 19.04 0.11 20.26
N ASN A 234 18.60 0.71 19.14
CA ASN A 234 18.08 -0.01 17.99
C ASN A 234 18.99 0.15 16.76
N LYS A 235 18.90 -0.78 15.78
CA LYS A 235 19.69 -0.67 14.53
C LYS A 235 19.17 0.46 13.67
N THR A 236 17.90 0.43 13.32
CA THR A 236 17.22 1.47 12.56
C THR A 236 15.84 1.75 13.15
N THR A 237 15.56 3.00 13.43
CA THR A 237 14.29 3.45 14.01
C THR A 237 13.56 4.35 13.02
N ILE A 238 12.25 4.10 12.76
CA ILE A 238 11.40 5.07 12.08
C ILE A 238 10.61 5.86 13.12
N ILE A 239 10.65 7.18 13.02
CA ILE A 239 9.89 8.09 13.87
C ILE A 239 8.78 8.70 13.05
N PHE A 240 7.56 8.23 13.26
CA PHE A 240 6.39 8.78 12.62
C PHE A 240 5.87 10.01 13.37
N VAL A 241 5.62 11.06 12.62
CA VAL A 241 5.01 12.31 13.10
C VAL A 241 3.74 12.63 12.30
N ASN A 242 2.88 13.49 12.85
CA ASN A 242 1.58 13.75 12.24
C ASN A 242 1.62 14.87 11.18
N THR A 243 2.59 15.79 11.23
CA THR A 243 2.70 16.92 10.30
C THR A 243 4.12 17.11 9.78
N ARG A 244 4.24 17.75 8.59
CA ARG A 244 5.55 18.11 8.01
C ARG A 244 6.34 19.05 8.92
N ALA A 245 5.67 20.09 9.43
CA ALA A 245 6.30 21.04 10.33
C ALA A 245 6.87 20.34 11.58
N GLN A 246 6.12 19.40 12.16
CA GLN A 246 6.60 18.58 13.27
C GLN A 246 7.83 17.75 12.89
N SER A 247 7.89 17.20 11.68
CA SER A 247 9.05 16.42 11.24
C SER A 247 10.32 17.27 11.09
N GLU A 248 10.18 18.48 10.55
CA GLU A 248 11.30 19.42 10.37
C GLU A 248 11.81 19.96 11.72
N ILE A 249 10.90 20.37 12.61
CA ILE A 249 11.25 20.84 13.96
C ILE A 249 11.94 19.71 14.73
N LEU A 250 11.38 18.52 14.73
CA LEU A 250 11.96 17.37 15.44
C LEU A 250 13.36 17.05 14.91
N PHE A 251 13.55 17.06 13.60
CA PHE A 251 14.83 16.82 12.97
C PHE A 251 15.87 17.84 13.41
N GLN A 252 15.53 19.15 13.36
CA GLN A 252 16.43 20.23 13.79
C GLN A 252 16.80 20.12 15.26
N GLU A 253 15.84 19.83 16.13
CA GLU A 253 16.09 19.74 17.58
C GLU A 253 16.90 18.49 17.94
N ILE A 254 16.64 17.34 17.30
CA ILE A 254 17.47 16.14 17.48
C ILE A 254 18.89 16.40 16.98
N TRP A 255 19.05 17.09 15.83
CA TRP A 255 20.37 17.38 15.26
C TRP A 255 21.25 18.20 16.21
N LYS A 256 20.68 19.16 16.97
CA LYS A 256 21.39 19.97 17.94
C LYS A 256 21.99 19.18 19.11
N ILE A 257 21.36 18.06 19.47
CA ILE A 257 21.76 17.24 20.64
C ILE A 257 22.35 15.88 20.25
N ASN A 258 22.59 15.66 18.96
CA ASN A 258 23.12 14.40 18.41
C ASN A 258 24.64 14.32 18.54
N GLU A 259 25.13 14.27 19.77
CA GLU A 259 26.58 14.20 20.07
C GLU A 259 27.23 12.92 19.53
N GLU A 260 26.48 11.82 19.46
CA GLU A 260 26.95 10.54 18.94
C GLU A 260 27.01 10.46 17.40
N ASN A 261 26.64 11.55 16.72
CA ASN A 261 26.65 11.65 15.24
C ASN A 261 25.86 10.54 14.54
N PHE A 262 24.71 10.15 15.08
CA PHE A 262 23.81 9.21 14.42
C PHE A 262 23.39 9.72 13.05
N THR A 263 23.36 8.84 12.06
CA THR A 263 22.87 9.13 10.71
C THR A 263 21.34 9.19 10.71
N ILE A 264 20.78 10.40 10.78
CA ILE A 264 19.34 10.65 10.85
C ILE A 264 18.89 11.35 9.56
N ALA A 265 17.81 10.90 8.97
CA ALA A 265 17.24 11.49 7.76
C ALA A 265 15.79 11.93 7.97
N LEU A 266 15.33 12.81 7.07
CA LEU A 266 13.96 13.30 7.02
C LEU A 266 13.26 12.76 5.76
N HIS A 267 11.99 12.33 5.89
CA HIS A 267 11.20 11.83 4.77
C HIS A 267 9.74 12.31 4.82
N HIS A 268 9.37 13.23 3.93
CA HIS A 268 7.98 13.71 3.76
C HIS A 268 7.70 14.15 2.32
N GLY A 269 6.43 14.31 1.99
CA GLY A 269 5.98 14.57 0.61
C GLY A 269 6.44 15.89 -0.01
N SER A 270 6.94 16.87 0.77
CA SER A 270 7.46 18.15 0.25
C SER A 270 8.95 18.11 -0.13
N LEU A 271 9.67 17.04 0.23
CA LEU A 271 11.04 16.84 -0.26
C LEU A 271 11.04 16.58 -1.76
N SER A 272 12.12 16.98 -2.45
CA SER A 272 12.31 16.64 -3.86
C SER A 272 12.29 15.11 -4.05
N LYS A 273 11.94 14.67 -5.26
CA LYS A 273 11.94 13.24 -5.60
C LYS A 273 13.32 12.61 -5.37
N GLU A 274 14.37 13.32 -5.74
CA GLU A 274 15.76 12.86 -5.59
C GLU A 274 16.15 12.67 -4.13
N GLN A 275 15.78 13.62 -3.25
CA GLN A 275 16.02 13.50 -1.82
C GLN A 275 15.30 12.30 -1.22
N ARG A 276 14.03 12.08 -1.57
CA ARG A 276 13.26 10.92 -1.09
C ARG A 276 13.91 9.61 -1.52
N LEU A 277 14.22 9.46 -2.81
CA LEU A 277 14.89 8.26 -3.34
C LEU A 277 16.24 8.02 -2.69
N ARG A 278 17.00 9.07 -2.36
CA ARG A 278 18.26 8.94 -1.63
C ARG A 278 18.03 8.37 -0.23
N VAL A 279 17.08 8.91 0.53
CA VAL A 279 16.75 8.40 1.87
C VAL A 279 16.29 6.95 1.80
N GLU A 280 15.41 6.62 0.86
CA GLU A 280 14.93 5.25 0.64
C GLU A 280 16.09 4.29 0.30
N SER A 281 17.02 4.71 -0.57
CA SER A 281 18.23 3.93 -0.90
C SER A 281 19.14 3.72 0.31
N GLU A 282 19.39 4.77 1.11
CA GLU A 282 20.25 4.65 2.30
C GLU A 282 19.59 3.81 3.41
N MET A 283 18.25 3.86 3.53
CA MET A 283 17.51 2.95 4.41
C MET A 283 17.64 1.49 3.98
N SER A 284 17.47 1.20 2.69
CA SER A 284 17.56 -0.18 2.18
C SER A 284 18.95 -0.80 2.37
N LYS A 285 20.01 0.04 2.37
CA LYS A 285 21.38 -0.37 2.68
C LYS A 285 21.66 -0.51 4.18
N GLY A 286 20.74 -0.06 5.05
CA GLY A 286 20.92 -0.06 6.49
C GLY A 286 21.91 0.99 7.01
N HIS A 287 22.18 2.06 6.24
CA HIS A 287 23.11 3.12 6.60
C HIS A 287 22.50 4.19 7.55
N LEU A 288 21.17 4.22 7.66
CA LEU A 288 20.48 5.19 8.51
C LEU A 288 20.16 4.59 9.89
N LYS A 289 20.51 5.32 10.92
CA LYS A 289 20.20 4.99 12.31
C LYS A 289 18.75 5.36 12.65
N ALA A 290 18.24 6.48 12.11
CA ALA A 290 16.85 6.87 12.23
C ALA A 290 16.32 7.61 11.00
N VAL A 291 15.01 7.52 10.78
CA VAL A 291 14.29 8.34 9.79
C VAL A 291 13.06 8.95 10.43
N ILE A 292 12.94 10.28 10.34
CA ILE A 292 11.75 11.01 10.78
C ILE A 292 10.82 11.14 9.57
N ALA A 293 9.62 10.60 9.67
CA ALA A 293 8.70 10.52 8.53
C ALA A 293 7.27 10.95 8.91
N THR A 294 6.57 11.47 7.92
CA THR A 294 5.12 11.62 7.96
C THR A 294 4.45 10.34 7.40
N SER A 295 3.23 10.44 6.91
CA SER A 295 2.53 9.32 6.23
C SER A 295 3.23 8.79 4.97
N SER A 296 4.29 9.43 4.51
CA SER A 296 5.02 9.03 3.30
C SER A 296 5.66 7.64 3.37
N LEU A 297 5.86 7.10 4.59
CA LEU A 297 6.38 5.76 4.85
C LEU A 297 5.34 4.83 5.51
N ASP A 298 4.08 5.25 5.63
CA ASP A 298 3.02 4.39 6.17
C ASP A 298 2.79 3.16 5.27
N LEU A 299 3.00 3.31 3.95
CA LEU A 299 2.76 2.28 2.93
C LEU A 299 4.02 2.01 2.10
N GLY A 300 4.14 0.81 1.57
CA GLY A 300 5.01 0.47 0.44
C GLY A 300 6.26 -0.29 0.82
N ILE A 301 7.39 0.35 0.87
CA ILE A 301 8.72 -0.28 0.78
C ILE A 301 9.03 -1.16 1.99
N ASP A 302 9.54 -2.35 1.72
CA ASP A 302 10.01 -3.29 2.74
C ASP A 302 11.46 -2.97 3.11
N TRP A 303 11.70 -2.62 4.37
CA TRP A 303 13.03 -2.30 4.89
C TRP A 303 13.45 -3.28 5.98
N ASN A 304 14.19 -4.30 5.59
CA ASN A 304 14.64 -5.38 6.47
C ASN A 304 15.45 -4.92 7.70
N SER A 305 15.93 -3.68 7.72
CA SER A 305 16.77 -3.14 8.79
C SER A 305 16.00 -2.49 9.94
N VAL A 306 14.70 -2.19 9.75
CA VAL A 306 13.90 -1.47 10.77
C VAL A 306 13.48 -2.42 11.88
N ASP A 307 13.89 -2.12 13.10
CA ASP A 307 13.60 -2.94 14.27
C ASP A 307 12.80 -2.22 15.35
N HIS A 308 12.60 -0.91 15.23
CA HIS A 308 11.77 -0.14 16.16
C HIS A 308 11.01 1.00 15.47
N ILE A 309 9.77 1.23 15.92
CA ILE A 309 8.93 2.34 15.48
C ILE A 309 8.66 3.27 16.65
N ILE A 310 8.84 4.56 16.45
CA ILE A 310 8.35 5.59 17.37
C ILE A 310 7.19 6.31 16.69
N ASN A 311 6.05 6.41 17.37
CA ASN A 311 4.96 7.28 16.95
C ASN A 311 4.95 8.50 17.89
N LEU A 312 5.36 9.65 17.38
CA LEU A 312 5.35 10.90 18.13
C LEU A 312 4.01 11.60 17.94
N GLY A 313 3.29 11.75 19.03
CA GLY A 313 1.89 12.15 19.06
C GLY A 313 0.92 10.95 19.02
N ALA A 314 -0.34 11.20 19.28
CA ALA A 314 -1.37 10.16 19.20
C ALA A 314 -1.54 9.65 17.75
N PRO A 315 -1.71 8.33 17.56
CA PRO A 315 -1.98 7.80 16.23
C PRO A 315 -3.36 8.22 15.73
N LYS A 316 -3.45 8.60 14.45
CA LYS A 316 -4.73 8.92 13.81
C LYS A 316 -5.43 7.64 13.33
N GLY A 317 -5.91 6.82 14.28
CA GLY A 317 -6.57 5.55 14.03
C GLY A 317 -5.69 4.33 14.35
N VAL A 318 -6.37 3.25 14.74
CA VAL A 318 -5.75 1.97 15.14
C VAL A 318 -5.19 1.24 13.92
N ASN A 319 -5.91 1.24 12.81
CA ASN A 319 -5.47 0.60 11.55
C ASN A 319 -4.13 1.19 11.10
N ARG A 320 -4.00 2.52 11.16
CA ARG A 320 -2.76 3.21 10.79
C ARG A 320 -1.62 2.91 11.74
N LEU A 321 -1.91 2.83 13.04
CA LEU A 321 -0.91 2.44 14.03
C LEU A 321 -0.36 1.04 13.73
N ILE A 322 -1.23 0.07 13.47
CA ILE A 322 -0.83 -1.31 13.12
C ILE A 322 0.00 -1.34 11.84
N GLN A 323 -0.37 -0.56 10.82
CA GLN A 323 0.40 -0.45 9.57
C GLN A 323 1.81 0.10 9.81
N ARG A 324 1.94 1.15 10.63
CA ARG A 324 3.24 1.72 11.02
C ARG A 324 4.09 0.72 11.81
N ILE A 325 3.50 0.07 12.80
CA ILE A 325 4.18 -0.94 13.62
C ILE A 325 4.66 -2.11 12.75
N GLY A 326 3.86 -2.49 11.75
CA GLY A 326 4.22 -3.51 10.78
C GLY A 326 5.43 -3.17 9.91
N ARG A 327 6.00 -1.95 9.99
CA ARG A 327 7.29 -1.59 9.37
C ARG A 327 8.49 -2.07 10.18
N SER A 328 8.31 -2.48 11.43
CA SER A 328 9.35 -3.13 12.23
C SER A 328 9.17 -4.65 12.22
N GLY A 329 10.27 -5.39 12.27
CA GLY A 329 10.20 -6.84 12.44
C GLY A 329 9.82 -7.65 11.20
N HIS A 330 10.24 -7.25 10.01
CA HIS A 330 9.93 -7.88 8.71
C HIS A 330 10.30 -9.39 8.55
N SER A 331 10.87 -10.04 9.53
CA SER A 331 11.06 -11.48 9.48
C SER A 331 9.88 -12.20 10.15
N TYR A 332 9.43 -13.29 9.56
CA TYR A 332 8.26 -14.10 9.92
C TYR A 332 8.12 -14.45 11.42
N ASN A 333 9.21 -14.41 12.19
CA ASN A 333 9.26 -14.78 13.60
C ASN A 333 9.62 -13.63 14.55
N ARG A 334 9.68 -12.39 14.10
CA ARG A 334 10.00 -11.25 14.97
C ARG A 334 8.74 -10.51 15.42
N VAL A 335 8.67 -10.26 16.73
CA VAL A 335 7.65 -9.39 17.31
C VAL A 335 7.95 -7.94 16.92
N SER A 336 7.02 -7.28 16.25
CA SER A 336 7.11 -5.86 15.95
C SER A 336 7.14 -5.03 17.24
N ARG A 337 8.00 -4.01 17.29
CA ARG A 337 8.19 -3.15 18.47
C ARG A 337 7.87 -1.71 18.14
N ALA A 338 7.12 -1.06 19.03
CA ALA A 338 6.79 0.36 18.87
C ALA A 338 6.70 1.07 20.22
N SER A 339 7.10 2.34 20.24
CA SER A 339 6.89 3.26 21.36
C SER A 339 5.98 4.40 20.94
N LEU A 340 4.93 4.65 21.71
CA LEU A 340 4.05 5.82 21.55
C LEU A 340 4.53 6.91 22.50
N ILE A 341 4.92 8.06 21.95
CA ILE A 341 5.38 9.21 22.72
C ILE A 341 4.35 10.34 22.54
N PRO A 342 3.44 10.55 23.52
CA PRO A 342 2.44 11.60 23.43
C PRO A 342 3.10 12.97 23.45
N THR A 343 2.61 13.96 22.71
CA THR A 343 3.17 15.32 22.73
C THR A 343 2.57 16.20 23.82
N ASN A 344 1.42 15.81 24.37
CA ASN A 344 0.75 16.48 25.47
C ASN A 344 -0.09 15.47 26.30
N LYS A 345 -0.65 15.94 27.43
CA LYS A 345 -1.39 15.07 28.36
C LYS A 345 -2.69 14.50 27.77
N PHE A 346 -3.35 15.18 26.83
CA PHE A 346 -4.55 14.65 26.18
C PHE A 346 -4.17 13.49 25.25
N GLU A 347 -3.11 13.65 24.48
CA GLU A 347 -2.62 12.56 23.63
C GLU A 347 -2.14 11.34 24.43
N LEU A 348 -1.75 11.50 25.69
CA LEU A 348 -1.44 10.36 26.56
C LEU A 348 -2.65 9.43 26.73
N LEU A 349 -3.85 9.98 26.92
CA LEU A 349 -5.08 9.20 27.01
C LEU A 349 -5.40 8.51 25.68
N GLU A 350 -5.21 9.22 24.56
CA GLU A 350 -5.40 8.66 23.23
C GLU A 350 -4.40 7.54 22.94
N CYS A 351 -3.13 7.68 23.34
CA CYS A 351 -2.12 6.62 23.21
C CYS A 351 -2.52 5.36 24.02
N HIS A 352 -2.96 5.54 25.26
CA HIS A 352 -3.46 4.41 26.07
C HIS A 352 -4.69 3.74 25.45
N ALA A 353 -5.63 4.53 24.93
CA ALA A 353 -6.81 4.00 24.23
C ALA A 353 -6.39 3.20 22.98
N ALA A 354 -5.45 3.73 22.18
CA ALA A 354 -4.95 3.06 20.99
C ALA A 354 -4.28 1.72 21.33
N VAL A 355 -3.41 1.68 22.35
CA VAL A 355 -2.79 0.41 22.82
C VAL A 355 -3.84 -0.59 23.26
N ASN A 356 -4.84 -0.14 24.01
CA ASN A 356 -5.92 -1.00 24.49
C ASN A 356 -6.76 -1.58 23.33
N LEU A 357 -7.06 -0.76 22.33
CA LEU A 357 -7.79 -1.20 21.13
C LEU A 357 -6.96 -2.22 20.30
N VAL A 358 -5.66 -1.98 20.14
CA VAL A 358 -4.77 -2.96 19.47
C VAL A 358 -4.78 -4.29 20.23
N ASN A 359 -4.63 -4.27 21.55
CA ASN A 359 -4.62 -5.48 22.38
C ASN A 359 -5.98 -6.23 22.36
N LYS A 360 -7.08 -5.50 22.20
CA LYS A 360 -8.43 -6.08 22.04
C LYS A 360 -8.77 -6.42 20.60
N GLU A 361 -7.85 -6.19 19.66
CA GLU A 361 -8.05 -6.42 18.24
C GLU A 361 -9.23 -5.63 17.64
N HIS A 362 -9.58 -4.49 18.26
CA HIS A 362 -10.58 -3.57 17.75
C HIS A 362 -9.96 -2.64 16.70
N LEU A 363 -10.34 -2.86 15.46
CA LEU A 363 -9.92 -2.04 14.31
C LEU A 363 -10.91 -0.91 14.07
N ASP A 364 -10.44 0.15 13.43
CA ASP A 364 -11.30 1.24 12.99
C ASP A 364 -12.37 0.71 12.04
N LYS A 365 -13.63 1.08 12.27
CA LYS A 365 -14.71 0.76 11.34
C LYS A 365 -14.50 1.55 10.05
N ILE A 366 -14.78 0.90 8.94
CA ILE A 366 -14.78 1.53 7.64
C ILE A 366 -16.24 1.64 7.23
N ASP A 367 -16.77 2.86 7.22
CA ASP A 367 -18.12 3.12 6.75
C ASP A 367 -18.08 3.26 5.22
N TYR A 368 -18.97 2.57 4.53
CA TYR A 368 -19.15 2.74 3.09
C TYR A 368 -19.85 4.06 2.84
N SER A 369 -19.30 4.89 1.95
CA SER A 369 -19.92 6.13 1.49
C SER A 369 -20.34 6.00 0.03
N ASP A 370 -21.42 6.70 -0.33
CA ASP A 370 -21.81 6.85 -1.73
C ASP A 370 -20.70 7.56 -2.52
N GLY A 371 -20.52 7.17 -3.78
CA GLY A 371 -19.47 7.70 -4.64
C GLY A 371 -19.61 9.22 -4.87
N ALA A 372 -18.48 9.90 -5.06
CA ALA A 372 -18.42 11.34 -5.26
C ALA A 372 -18.84 11.73 -6.69
N LEU A 373 -19.80 12.66 -6.85
CA LEU A 373 -20.29 13.10 -8.16
C LEU A 373 -19.21 13.72 -9.06
N GLU A 374 -18.24 14.43 -8.49
CA GLU A 374 -17.12 14.99 -9.24
C GLU A 374 -16.21 13.89 -9.81
N VAL A 375 -16.07 12.75 -9.13
CA VAL A 375 -15.34 11.60 -9.64
C VAL A 375 -16.07 10.97 -10.82
N LEU A 376 -17.39 10.86 -10.71
CA LEU A 376 -18.25 10.41 -11.82
C LEU A 376 -18.10 11.34 -13.03
N ALA A 377 -18.19 12.66 -12.83
CA ALA A 377 -18.03 13.62 -13.90
C ALA A 377 -16.65 13.50 -14.58
N GLN A 378 -15.58 13.38 -13.81
CA GLN A 378 -14.23 13.16 -14.33
C GLN A 378 -14.13 11.86 -15.15
N PHE A 379 -14.73 10.78 -14.68
CA PHE A 379 -14.75 9.50 -15.36
C PHE A 379 -15.50 9.58 -16.70
N LEU A 380 -16.69 10.20 -16.74
CA LEU A 380 -17.48 10.38 -17.95
C LEU A 380 -16.74 11.22 -19.01
N VAL A 381 -16.09 12.32 -18.60
CA VAL A 381 -15.22 13.10 -19.49
C VAL A 381 -14.09 12.23 -20.03
N GLY A 382 -13.46 11.40 -19.20
CA GLY A 382 -12.42 10.47 -19.65
C GLY A 382 -12.93 9.48 -20.70
N LEU A 383 -14.08 8.86 -20.48
CA LEU A 383 -14.68 7.92 -21.44
C LEU A 383 -15.04 8.58 -22.78
N SER A 384 -15.56 9.82 -22.75
CA SER A 384 -15.94 10.55 -23.96
C SER A 384 -14.77 10.86 -24.90
N LEU A 385 -13.52 10.78 -24.40
CA LEU A 385 -12.30 10.90 -25.22
C LEU A 385 -12.03 9.67 -26.09
N SER A 386 -12.52 8.50 -25.66
CA SER A 386 -12.32 7.22 -26.39
C SER A 386 -13.38 7.00 -27.45
N ALA A 387 -14.64 7.35 -27.18
CA ALA A 387 -15.79 7.19 -28.08
C ALA A 387 -16.98 8.06 -27.60
N PRO A 388 -17.96 8.36 -28.46
CA PRO A 388 -19.21 8.95 -28.02
C PRO A 388 -19.88 8.10 -26.94
N LEU A 389 -20.39 8.76 -25.90
CA LEU A 389 -21.06 8.06 -24.79
C LEU A 389 -22.47 7.61 -25.23
N ASP A 390 -22.76 6.35 -25.01
CA ASP A 390 -24.12 5.83 -25.02
C ASP A 390 -24.69 5.99 -23.60
N PRO A 391 -25.78 6.77 -23.41
CA PRO A 391 -26.33 7.03 -22.08
C PRO A 391 -26.78 5.75 -21.35
N ASP A 392 -27.41 4.80 -22.05
CA ASP A 392 -27.93 3.59 -21.43
C ASP A 392 -26.82 2.62 -21.02
N LEU A 393 -25.81 2.45 -21.89
CA LEU A 393 -24.62 1.66 -21.56
C LEU A 393 -23.83 2.30 -20.42
N THR A 394 -23.62 3.61 -20.48
CA THR A 394 -22.89 4.36 -19.46
C THR A 394 -23.60 4.27 -18.11
N TYR A 395 -24.91 4.39 -18.06
CA TYR A 395 -25.70 4.21 -16.84
C TYR A 395 -25.52 2.83 -16.23
N ARG A 396 -25.48 1.77 -17.05
CA ARG A 396 -25.23 0.39 -16.57
C ARG A 396 -23.83 0.20 -16.00
N ILE A 397 -22.84 0.88 -16.55
CA ILE A 397 -21.44 0.82 -16.08
C ILE A 397 -21.31 1.51 -14.72
N VAL A 398 -22.06 2.61 -14.52
CA VAL A 398 -21.95 3.45 -13.32
C VAL A 398 -22.81 2.92 -12.17
N LYS A 399 -23.96 2.29 -12.49
CA LYS A 399 -24.86 1.69 -11.51
C LYS A 399 -24.28 0.42 -10.88
#